data_34bf919dfc888f2e9612d98be3f05314
#
_entry.id   34bf919dfc888f2e9612d98be3f05314
#
_cell.length_a   1.000
_cell.length_b   1.000
_cell.length_c   1.000
_cell.angle_alpha   90.00
_cell.angle_beta   90.00
_cell.angle_gamma   90.00
#
_symmetry.space_group_name_H-M   'P 1'
#
loop_
_entity.id
_entity.type
_entity.pdbx_description
1 polymer ?
#
loop_
_entity_poly.entity_id
_entity_poly.type
_entity_poly.pdbx_seq_one_letter_code
_entity_poly.pdbx_strand_id
1 'polypeptide(L)'
;MIFSLILFTGCFSSNQPQLTSSATILLKTPQMKFYDKGFIFKYKEYTQVQIFNAGTAILDMKIYDDKICRSTFKCQDLKTFNKENLSSTYADNFLKELFERNEKEVSFKDKENGVFIKIIRD
;
A
#
# COMPACT_ATOMS: atom_id res chain seq x y z
N MET A 1 15.66 31.89 -40.85
CA MET A 1 14.52 31.75 -39.92
C MET A 1 14.82 30.69 -38.92
N ILE A 2 14.87 31.05 -37.70
CA ILE A 2 15.21 30.12 -36.63
C ILE A 2 13.93 29.61 -36.03
N PHE A 3 13.76 28.35 -36.13
CA PHE A 3 12.66 27.70 -35.47
C PHE A 3 13.11 27.24 -34.11
N SER A 4 12.65 27.92 -33.10
CA SER A 4 12.91 27.48 -31.74
C SER A 4 12.04 26.29 -31.44
N LEU A 5 12.63 25.14 -31.45
CA LEU A 5 11.97 23.95 -31.03
C LEU A 5 11.87 23.97 -29.52
N ILE A 6 10.70 24.23 -29.04
CA ILE A 6 10.44 24.14 -27.62
C ILE A 6 10.34 22.67 -27.31
N LEU A 7 11.41 22.15 -26.79
CA LEU A 7 11.39 20.81 -26.25
C LEU A 7 10.62 20.85 -24.94
N PHE A 8 9.40 20.44 -25.03
CA PHE A 8 8.71 20.07 -23.82
C PHE A 8 9.31 18.80 -23.31
N THR A 9 10.41 18.93 -22.65
CA THR A 9 10.74 17.89 -21.69
C THR A 9 9.69 18.02 -20.62
N GLY A 10 8.64 17.28 -20.76
CA GLY A 10 7.70 17.20 -19.69
C GLY A 10 8.40 16.62 -18.49
N CYS A 11 8.88 17.51 -17.65
CA CYS A 11 9.22 17.12 -16.30
C CYS A 11 7.94 16.82 -15.59
N PHE A 12 7.25 15.82 -16.06
CA PHE A 12 6.16 15.29 -15.29
C PHE A 12 6.79 14.62 -14.11
N SER A 13 6.35 15.04 -12.97
CA SER A 13 6.63 14.32 -11.78
C SER A 13 6.48 12.85 -12.12
N SER A 14 7.52 12.14 -11.98
CA SER A 14 7.58 10.73 -12.23
C SER A 14 6.81 9.95 -11.17
N ASN A 15 5.65 10.44 -10.72
CA ASN A 15 4.78 9.75 -9.79
C ASN A 15 3.89 8.75 -10.51
N GLN A 16 4.48 8.03 -11.44
CA GLN A 16 3.79 6.93 -12.07
C GLN A 16 4.17 5.63 -11.38
N PRO A 17 3.19 4.79 -11.06
CA PRO A 17 3.49 3.51 -10.45
C PRO A 17 4.28 2.62 -11.41
N GLN A 18 5.27 1.93 -10.88
CA GLN A 18 6.04 0.93 -11.62
C GLN A 18 5.20 -0.30 -11.88
N LEU A 19 4.27 -0.59 -10.98
CA LEU A 19 3.37 -1.72 -11.06
C LEU A 19 2.03 -1.34 -10.46
N THR A 20 0.95 -1.79 -11.09
CA THR A 20 -0.40 -1.58 -10.59
C THR A 20 -1.13 -2.91 -10.63
N SER A 21 -1.75 -3.27 -9.52
CA SER A 21 -2.58 -4.47 -9.42
C SER A 21 -3.94 -4.11 -8.89
N SER A 22 -5.00 -4.64 -9.50
CA SER A 22 -6.30 -4.67 -8.86
C SER A 22 -6.46 -6.01 -8.15
N ALA A 23 -7.12 -5.99 -7.02
CA ALA A 23 -7.19 -7.17 -6.17
C ALA A 23 -8.39 -7.11 -5.23
N THR A 24 -8.76 -8.27 -4.69
CA THR A 24 -9.59 -8.34 -3.51
C THR A 24 -8.67 -8.42 -2.30
N ILE A 25 -8.84 -7.52 -1.37
CA ILE A 25 -7.92 -7.36 -0.24
C ILE A 25 -8.70 -7.57 1.06
N LEU A 26 -8.25 -8.52 1.84
CA LEU A 26 -8.68 -8.70 3.22
C LEU A 26 -7.54 -8.24 4.13
N LEU A 27 -7.82 -7.26 4.97
CA LEU A 27 -6.89 -6.77 5.97
C LEU A 27 -7.63 -6.77 7.30
N LYS A 28 -7.40 -7.80 8.08
CA LYS A 28 -8.06 -7.97 9.37
C LYS A 28 -7.03 -8.02 10.47
N THR A 29 -7.15 -7.12 11.41
CA THR A 29 -6.34 -7.07 12.64
C THR A 29 -7.27 -6.77 13.81
N PRO A 30 -6.79 -6.80 15.06
CA PRO A 30 -7.63 -6.37 16.18
C PRO A 30 -8.12 -4.93 16.07
N GLN A 31 -7.40 -4.09 15.32
CA GLN A 31 -7.70 -2.67 15.18
C GLN A 31 -8.39 -2.29 13.88
N MET A 32 -8.31 -3.17 12.88
CA MET A 32 -8.81 -2.86 11.52
C MET A 32 -9.51 -4.05 10.93
N LYS A 33 -10.52 -3.79 10.12
CA LYS A 33 -11.17 -4.84 9.33
C LYS A 33 -11.61 -4.26 7.99
N PHE A 34 -10.90 -4.64 6.95
CA PHE A 34 -11.23 -4.25 5.59
C PHE A 34 -11.30 -5.50 4.73
N TYR A 35 -12.34 -5.61 3.93
CA TYR A 35 -12.47 -6.69 2.97
C TYR A 35 -13.28 -6.19 1.79
N ASP A 36 -12.58 -5.84 0.72
CA ASP A 36 -13.23 -5.35 -0.49
C ASP A 36 -12.22 -5.28 -1.64
N LYS A 37 -12.69 -4.82 -2.78
CA LYS A 37 -11.84 -4.56 -3.94
C LYS A 37 -10.93 -3.37 -3.69
N GLY A 38 -9.74 -3.46 -4.22
CA GLY A 38 -8.76 -2.40 -4.07
C GLY A 38 -7.69 -2.43 -5.14
N PHE A 39 -6.75 -1.54 -4.96
CA PHE A 39 -5.60 -1.40 -5.85
C PHE A 39 -4.32 -1.34 -5.06
N ILE A 40 -3.28 -1.93 -5.61
CA ILE A 40 -1.93 -1.86 -5.06
C ILE A 40 -1.06 -1.20 -6.12
N PHE A 41 -0.48 -0.05 -5.78
CA PHE A 41 0.41 0.71 -6.66
C PHE A 41 1.81 0.66 -6.08
N LYS A 42 2.73 0.11 -6.84
CA LYS A 42 4.13 0.10 -6.44
C LYS A 42 4.84 1.27 -7.10
N TYR A 43 5.23 2.26 -6.30
CA TYR A 43 6.05 3.39 -6.72
C TYR A 43 7.50 3.14 -6.32
N LYS A 44 8.38 3.99 -6.81
CA LYS A 44 9.81 3.90 -6.48
C LYS A 44 10.06 4.04 -4.98
N GLU A 45 9.36 4.95 -4.33
CA GLU A 45 9.62 5.32 -2.93
C GLU A 45 8.62 4.74 -1.95
N TYR A 46 7.48 4.27 -2.41
CA TYR A 46 6.45 3.74 -1.53
C TYR A 46 5.51 2.80 -2.29
N THR A 47 4.79 2.02 -1.54
CA THR A 47 3.69 1.20 -2.05
C THR A 47 2.38 1.74 -1.50
N GLN A 48 1.43 2.00 -2.38
CA GLN A 48 0.13 2.51 -1.98
C GLN A 48 -0.91 1.40 -2.06
N VAL A 49 -1.70 1.27 -1.01
CA VAL A 49 -2.80 0.32 -0.93
C VAL A 49 -4.09 1.09 -0.74
N GLN A 50 -5.01 0.91 -1.67
CA GLN A 50 -6.34 1.52 -1.59
C GLN A 50 -7.39 0.43 -1.58
N ILE A 51 -8.36 0.55 -0.69
CA ILE A 51 -9.52 -0.33 -0.63
C ILE A 51 -10.76 0.53 -0.77
N PHE A 52 -11.66 0.10 -1.65
CA PHE A 52 -12.86 0.85 -1.98
C PHE A 52 -14.12 0.09 -1.60
N ASN A 53 -15.11 0.84 -1.16
CA ASN A 53 -16.46 0.31 -0.96
C ASN A 53 -17.44 1.27 -1.62
N ALA A 54 -18.25 0.76 -2.53
CA ALA A 54 -19.25 1.56 -3.26
C ALA A 54 -18.65 2.83 -3.88
N GLY A 55 -17.44 2.73 -4.45
CA GLY A 55 -16.77 3.84 -5.12
C GLY A 55 -16.05 4.81 -4.20
N THR A 56 -16.07 4.59 -2.90
CA THR A 56 -15.39 5.43 -1.92
C THR A 56 -14.19 4.69 -1.34
N ALA A 57 -13.05 5.36 -1.29
CA ALA A 57 -11.86 4.81 -0.65
C ALA A 57 -12.08 4.74 0.86
N ILE A 58 -12.14 3.52 1.40
CA ILE A 58 -12.28 3.31 2.84
C ILE A 58 -10.95 3.12 3.53
N LEU A 59 -9.92 2.81 2.76
CA LEU A 59 -8.53 2.78 3.20
C LEU A 59 -7.66 3.31 2.09
N ASP A 60 -6.75 4.21 2.44
CA ASP A 60 -5.72 4.71 1.53
C ASP A 60 -4.43 4.83 2.33
N MET A 61 -3.47 3.99 2.01
CA MET A 61 -2.30 3.81 2.83
C MET A 61 -1.06 3.85 1.95
N LYS A 62 -0.10 4.70 2.29
CA LYS A 62 1.20 4.77 1.62
C LYS A 62 2.27 4.22 2.54
N ILE A 63 2.94 3.18 2.10
CA ILE A 63 3.95 2.48 2.89
C ILE A 63 5.32 2.81 2.32
N TYR A 64 6.09 3.60 3.08
CA TYR A 64 7.47 3.95 2.77
C TYR A 64 8.43 2.99 3.46
N ASP A 65 9.72 3.15 3.21
CA ASP A 65 10.74 2.34 3.88
C ASP A 65 10.89 2.68 5.37
N ASP A 66 10.50 3.88 5.76
CA ASP A 66 10.69 4.38 7.13
C ASP A 66 9.38 4.74 7.85
N LYS A 67 8.28 4.81 7.14
CA LYS A 67 7.00 5.24 7.71
C LYS A 67 5.84 4.71 6.92
N ILE A 68 4.65 4.83 7.52
CA ILE A 68 3.39 4.52 6.86
C ILE A 68 2.42 5.66 7.10
N CYS A 69 1.75 6.08 6.03
CA CYS A 69 0.82 7.20 6.08
C CYS A 69 -0.57 6.73 5.67
N ARG A 70 -1.56 6.90 6.56
CA ARG A 70 -2.96 6.55 6.29
C ARG A 70 -3.74 7.72 5.71
N SER A 71 -3.14 8.91 5.71
CA SER A 71 -3.62 10.10 5.05
C SER A 71 -2.45 11.04 4.92
N THR A 72 -2.66 12.19 4.26
CA THR A 72 -1.59 13.17 4.05
C THR A 72 -0.89 13.58 5.34
N PHE A 73 -1.62 13.62 6.45
CA PHE A 73 -1.09 14.13 7.71
C PHE A 73 -0.96 13.07 8.80
N LYS A 74 -1.33 11.83 8.52
CA LYS A 74 -1.30 10.78 9.55
C LYS A 74 -0.24 9.75 9.19
N CYS A 75 1.00 10.07 9.50
CA CYS A 75 2.14 9.19 9.29
C CYS A 75 2.66 8.69 10.64
N GLN A 76 3.09 7.45 10.66
CA GLN A 76 3.72 6.83 11.82
C GLN A 76 4.98 6.12 11.36
N ASP A 77 5.96 5.95 12.24
CA ASP A 77 7.06 5.06 11.94
C ASP A 77 6.55 3.60 11.87
N LEU A 78 7.31 2.75 11.19
CA LEU A 78 6.86 1.38 10.95
C LEU A 78 6.73 0.56 12.23
N LYS A 79 7.62 0.76 13.19
CA LYS A 79 7.55 0.04 14.46
C LYS A 79 6.28 0.38 15.22
N THR A 80 5.99 1.66 15.33
CA THR A 80 4.78 2.14 16.01
C THR A 80 3.52 1.63 15.31
N PHE A 81 3.49 1.72 14.00
CA PHE A 81 2.35 1.21 13.23
C PHE A 81 2.13 -0.28 13.47
N ASN A 82 3.19 -1.07 13.40
CA ASN A 82 3.09 -2.51 13.61
C ASN A 82 2.63 -2.82 15.03
N LYS A 83 3.20 -2.14 16.02
CA LYS A 83 2.82 -2.34 17.41
C LYS A 83 1.36 -2.04 17.67
N GLU A 84 0.85 -0.94 17.10
CA GLU A 84 -0.52 -0.50 17.35
C GLU A 84 -1.55 -1.27 16.52
N ASN A 85 -1.21 -1.71 15.32
CA ASN A 85 -2.18 -2.27 14.38
C ASN A 85 -1.95 -3.73 14.04
N LEU A 86 -0.76 -4.25 14.21
CA LEU A 86 -0.41 -5.63 13.86
C LEU A 86 0.17 -6.35 15.06
N SER A 87 1.48 -6.38 15.14
CA SER A 87 2.22 -6.96 16.26
C SER A 87 3.61 -6.34 16.35
N SER A 88 4.06 -6.10 17.57
CA SER A 88 5.41 -5.58 17.81
C SER A 88 6.51 -6.57 17.42
N THR A 89 6.16 -7.84 17.21
CA THR A 89 7.11 -8.88 16.81
C THR A 89 7.39 -8.90 15.31
N TYR A 90 6.60 -8.18 14.52
CA TYR A 90 6.78 -8.18 13.08
C TYR A 90 7.94 -7.27 12.67
N ALA A 91 8.62 -7.65 11.58
CA ALA A 91 9.65 -6.81 11.00
C ALA A 91 9.07 -5.47 10.53
N ASP A 92 9.87 -4.42 10.53
CA ASP A 92 9.42 -3.10 10.13
C ASP A 92 8.83 -3.09 8.71
N ASN A 93 9.47 -3.82 7.79
CA ASN A 93 9.04 -3.89 6.40
C ASN A 93 7.99 -4.97 6.12
N PHE A 94 7.42 -5.57 7.14
CA PHE A 94 6.50 -6.69 6.99
C PHE A 94 5.36 -6.39 6.01
N LEU A 95 4.67 -5.28 6.23
CA LEU A 95 3.48 -4.95 5.45
C LEU A 95 3.85 -4.57 4.01
N LYS A 96 4.92 -3.78 3.84
CA LYS A 96 5.40 -3.39 2.52
C LYS A 96 5.78 -4.60 1.69
N GLU A 97 6.55 -5.51 2.27
CA GLU A 97 6.96 -6.73 1.60
C GLU A 97 5.76 -7.58 1.20
N LEU A 98 4.78 -7.69 2.08
CA LEU A 98 3.59 -8.49 1.82
C LEU A 98 2.81 -7.97 0.61
N PHE A 99 2.58 -6.66 0.56
CA PHE A 99 1.84 -6.05 -0.55
C PHE A 99 2.66 -5.96 -1.84
N GLU A 100 3.98 -6.05 -1.77
CA GLU A 100 4.84 -6.02 -2.95
C GLU A 100 5.03 -7.39 -3.60
N ARG A 101 4.58 -8.46 -2.98
CA ARG A 101 4.65 -9.78 -3.59
C ARG A 101 3.79 -9.84 -4.85
N ASN A 102 4.36 -10.39 -5.92
CA ASN A 102 3.72 -10.46 -7.23
C ASN A 102 2.84 -11.70 -7.44
N GLU A 103 2.68 -12.51 -6.44
CA GLU A 103 1.88 -13.71 -6.54
C GLU A 103 0.41 -13.36 -6.71
N LYS A 104 -0.31 -14.18 -7.45
CA LYS A 104 -1.74 -14.00 -7.65
C LYS A 104 -2.49 -14.03 -6.32
N GLU A 105 -2.09 -14.90 -5.44
CA GLU A 105 -2.68 -15.01 -4.12
C GLU A 105 -1.59 -14.94 -3.06
N VAL A 106 -1.73 -14.00 -2.15
CA VAL A 106 -0.88 -13.84 -0.97
C VAL A 106 -1.76 -13.98 0.25
N SER A 107 -1.37 -14.84 1.18
CA SER A 107 -2.14 -15.09 2.38
C SER A 107 -1.20 -15.14 3.58
N PHE A 108 -1.56 -14.41 4.61
CA PHE A 108 -0.86 -14.40 5.89
C PHE A 108 -1.87 -14.53 7.01
N LYS A 109 -1.63 -15.49 7.91
CA LYS A 109 -2.53 -15.72 9.04
C LYS A 109 -1.72 -15.91 10.30
N ASP A 110 -1.99 -15.08 11.29
CA ASP A 110 -1.40 -15.15 12.62
C ASP A 110 -2.51 -15.12 13.65
N LYS A 111 -2.89 -16.29 14.13
CA LYS A 111 -4.02 -16.42 15.06
C LYS A 111 -3.71 -15.81 16.42
N GLU A 112 -2.47 -15.92 16.89
CA GLU A 112 -2.07 -15.37 18.18
C GLU A 112 -2.29 -13.88 18.26
N ASN A 113 -1.91 -13.17 17.20
CA ASN A 113 -2.03 -11.72 17.16
C ASN A 113 -3.32 -11.25 16.50
N GLY A 114 -4.16 -12.17 16.04
CA GLY A 114 -5.42 -11.81 15.39
C GLY A 114 -5.26 -11.13 14.04
N VAL A 115 -4.17 -11.44 13.33
CA VAL A 115 -3.88 -10.82 12.04
C VAL A 115 -4.15 -11.79 10.92
N PHE A 116 -4.94 -11.33 9.95
CA PHE A 116 -5.26 -12.10 8.76
C PHE A 116 -5.21 -11.16 7.57
N ILE A 117 -4.31 -11.42 6.63
CA ILE A 117 -4.17 -10.59 5.43
C ILE A 117 -4.22 -11.52 4.21
N LYS A 118 -5.09 -11.20 3.27
CA LYS A 118 -5.22 -11.96 2.04
C LYS A 118 -5.37 -11.01 0.87
N ILE A 119 -4.59 -11.27 -0.18
CA ILE A 119 -4.59 -10.47 -1.39
C ILE A 119 -4.82 -11.43 -2.55
N ILE A 120 -5.91 -11.24 -3.25
CA ILE A 120 -6.21 -12.04 -4.45
C ILE A 120 -6.22 -11.08 -5.63
N ARG A 121 -5.18 -11.15 -6.45
CA ARG A 121 -5.06 -10.28 -7.63
C ARG A 121 -5.98 -10.78 -8.74
N ASP A 122 -6.54 -9.83 -9.44
CA ASP A 122 -7.45 -10.11 -10.56
C ASP A 122 -6.74 -10.67 -11.78
#